data_3d7c0c7571e025509be61421cdeb2d53
#
_entry.id   3d7c0c7571e025509be61421cdeb2d53
#
_cell.length_a   1.000
_cell.length_b   1.000
_cell.length_c   1.000
_cell.angle_alpha   90.00
_cell.angle_beta   90.00
_cell.angle_gamma   90.00
#
_symmetry.space_group_name_H-M   'P 1'
#
loop_
_entity.id
_entity.type
_entity.pdbx_description
1 polymer ?
#
loop_
_entity_poly.entity_id
_entity_poly.type
_entity_poly.pdbx_seq_one_letter_code
_entity_poly.pdbx_strand_id
1 'polypeptide(L)'
;MCIRDRYNYLKTRMGTKWVLHFDDEKFLTSINTAKWNIYAISLQDLSFYTVSYLNVFYNFQEINKASEIYNNILDKELENGMPKEIVDEARISFKKRLDQIKWEEYYKSWPFNESALALYNWAPVANELKTLDRKIVLNSMILKWDNIKEEFSKLIKI
;
A
#
# COMPACT_ATOMS: atom_id res chain seq x y z
N MET A 1 -5.82 -11.29 0.08
CA MET A 1 -5.99 -10.68 1.43
C MET A 1 -6.61 -9.32 1.26
N CYS A 2 -7.83 -9.16 1.72
CA CYS A 2 -8.62 -7.93 1.56
C CYS A 2 -8.00 -6.80 2.40
N ILE A 3 -8.13 -5.55 1.93
CA ILE A 3 -7.75 -4.33 2.66
C ILE A 3 -8.40 -4.30 4.05
N ARG A 4 -9.62 -4.84 4.17
CA ARG A 4 -10.31 -5.08 5.43
C ARG A 4 -9.46 -5.87 6.43
N ASP A 5 -8.66 -6.82 5.95
CA ASP A 5 -7.80 -7.64 6.82
C ASP A 5 -6.60 -6.86 7.34
N ARG A 6 -6.09 -5.86 6.59
CA ARG A 6 -5.02 -4.97 7.05
C ARG A 6 -5.52 -4.00 8.11
N TYR A 7 -6.71 -3.44 7.91
CA TYR A 7 -7.38 -2.62 8.92
C TYR A 7 -7.61 -3.44 10.19
N ASN A 8 -8.09 -4.68 10.06
CA ASN A 8 -8.28 -5.58 11.19
C ASN A 8 -6.95 -6.00 11.84
N TYR A 9 -5.87 -6.13 11.06
CA TYR A 9 -4.52 -6.40 11.59
C TYR A 9 -3.99 -5.23 12.39
N LEU A 10 -4.08 -4.00 11.88
CA LEU A 10 -3.75 -2.79 12.63
C LEU A 10 -4.62 -2.69 13.89
N LYS A 11 -5.92 -2.91 13.76
CA LYS A 11 -6.88 -2.91 14.86
C LYS A 11 -6.58 -3.98 15.91
N THR A 12 -6.16 -5.19 15.53
CA THR A 12 -5.86 -6.30 16.45
C THR A 12 -4.47 -6.14 17.09
N ARG A 13 -3.47 -5.63 16.36
CA ARG A 13 -2.13 -5.40 16.90
C ARG A 13 -2.06 -4.17 17.80
N MET A 14 -2.83 -3.14 17.52
CA MET A 14 -2.96 -1.96 18.40
C MET A 14 -3.89 -2.25 19.60
N GLY A 15 -4.49 -3.44 19.65
CA GLY A 15 -5.40 -3.86 20.70
C GLY A 15 -6.75 -3.15 20.63
N THR A 16 -7.82 -3.90 20.51
CA THR A 16 -9.21 -3.39 20.52
C THR A 16 -9.50 -2.51 21.76
N LYS A 17 -8.78 -2.69 22.84
CA LYS A 17 -8.90 -1.88 24.05
C LYS A 17 -8.45 -0.42 23.85
N TRP A 18 -7.51 -0.14 22.95
CA TRP A 18 -7.03 1.22 22.69
C TRP A 18 -8.06 2.06 21.93
N VAL A 19 -8.74 1.47 20.97
CA VAL A 19 -9.79 2.16 20.19
C VAL A 19 -11.03 2.47 21.06
N LEU A 20 -11.29 1.66 22.07
CA LEU A 20 -12.41 1.86 23.02
C LEU A 20 -12.12 2.89 24.10
N HIS A 21 -10.87 3.25 24.33
CA HIS A 21 -10.47 4.20 25.38
C HIS A 21 -10.10 5.60 24.85
N PHE A 22 -9.90 5.75 23.53
CA PHE A 22 -9.61 7.04 22.93
C PHE A 22 -10.81 7.54 22.12
N ASP A 23 -11.73 8.20 22.80
CA ASP A 23 -12.81 9.01 22.22
C ASP A 23 -12.26 10.34 21.66
N ASP A 24 -11.00 10.34 21.22
CA ASP A 24 -10.33 11.51 20.68
C ASP A 24 -10.51 11.54 19.15
N GLU A 25 -11.36 12.46 18.69
CA GLU A 25 -11.59 12.69 17.25
C GLU A 25 -10.28 12.93 16.47
N LYS A 26 -9.29 13.57 17.11
CA LYS A 26 -7.98 13.81 16.48
C LYS A 26 -7.23 12.51 16.23
N PHE A 27 -7.30 11.59 17.19
CA PHE A 27 -6.68 10.27 17.03
C PHE A 27 -7.37 9.44 15.95
N LEU A 28 -8.70 9.40 15.93
CA LEU A 28 -9.47 8.72 14.88
C LEU A 28 -9.20 9.31 13.50
N THR A 29 -9.13 10.63 13.40
CA THR A 29 -8.77 11.34 12.15
C THR A 29 -7.36 10.97 11.70
N SER A 30 -6.38 10.92 12.61
CA SER A 30 -5.00 10.58 12.26
C SER A 30 -4.88 9.12 11.80
N ILE A 31 -5.61 8.18 12.43
CA ILE A 31 -5.68 6.78 11.97
C ILE A 31 -6.31 6.69 10.58
N ASN A 32 -7.38 7.41 10.33
CA ASN A 32 -8.04 7.39 9.03
C ASN A 32 -7.15 7.99 7.92
N THR A 33 -6.46 9.08 8.21
CA THR A 33 -5.46 9.68 7.32
C THR A 33 -4.32 8.71 7.03
N ALA A 34 -3.78 8.07 8.07
CA ALA A 34 -2.73 7.06 7.93
C ALA A 34 -3.18 5.87 7.07
N LYS A 35 -4.39 5.37 7.30
CA LYS A 35 -5.00 4.28 6.52
C LYS A 35 -5.02 4.61 5.03
N TRP A 36 -5.50 5.80 4.65
CA TRP A 36 -5.64 6.15 3.25
C TRP A 36 -4.28 6.36 2.56
N ASN A 37 -3.32 6.98 3.25
CA ASN A 37 -1.97 7.14 2.72
C ASN A 37 -1.24 5.80 2.52
N ILE A 38 -1.31 4.90 3.50
CA ILE A 38 -0.73 3.56 3.38
C ILE A 38 -1.41 2.79 2.24
N TYR A 39 -2.72 2.89 2.11
CA TYR A 39 -3.47 2.25 1.05
C TYR A 39 -3.06 2.75 -0.33
N ALA A 40 -3.02 4.06 -0.54
CA ALA A 40 -2.63 4.65 -1.81
C ALA A 40 -1.23 4.22 -2.26
N ILE A 41 -0.24 4.21 -1.36
CA ILE A 41 1.12 3.77 -1.66
C ILE A 41 1.18 2.25 -1.92
N SER A 42 0.42 1.46 -1.17
CA SER A 42 0.34 0.01 -1.41
C SER A 42 -0.27 -0.32 -2.76
N LEU A 43 -1.24 0.46 -3.20
CA LEU A 43 -1.84 0.33 -4.52
C LEU A 43 -0.87 0.71 -5.65
N GLN A 44 0.00 1.74 -5.43
CA GLN A 44 1.07 2.07 -6.38
C GLN A 44 2.02 0.87 -6.56
N ASP A 45 2.54 0.35 -5.44
CA ASP A 45 3.47 -0.78 -5.49
C ASP A 45 2.84 -2.00 -6.18
N LEU A 46 1.57 -2.28 -5.91
CA LEU A 46 0.85 -3.39 -6.53
C LEU A 46 0.67 -3.17 -8.03
N SER A 47 0.32 -1.95 -8.46
CA SER A 47 0.14 -1.61 -9.87
C SER A 47 1.46 -1.76 -10.63
N PHE A 48 2.56 -1.25 -10.09
CA PHE A 48 3.88 -1.39 -10.70
C PHE A 48 4.36 -2.84 -10.73
N TYR A 49 4.16 -3.59 -9.64
CA TYR A 49 4.52 -5.00 -9.59
C TYR A 49 3.77 -5.81 -10.65
N THR A 50 2.45 -5.62 -10.74
CA THR A 50 1.59 -6.34 -11.69
C THR A 50 2.05 -6.11 -13.12
N VAL A 51 2.21 -4.85 -13.53
CA VAL A 51 2.60 -4.52 -14.91
C VAL A 51 4.03 -4.96 -15.19
N SER A 52 4.97 -4.79 -14.27
CA SER A 52 6.35 -5.28 -14.41
C SER A 52 6.40 -6.80 -14.57
N TYR A 53 5.64 -7.53 -13.77
CA TYR A 53 5.57 -8.99 -13.87
C TYR A 53 4.99 -9.45 -15.21
N LEU A 54 3.88 -8.85 -15.64
CA LEU A 54 3.25 -9.17 -16.93
C LEU A 54 4.15 -8.79 -18.12
N ASN A 55 4.88 -7.69 -18.02
CA ASN A 55 5.84 -7.28 -19.05
C ASN A 55 6.91 -8.36 -19.27
N VAL A 56 7.50 -8.86 -18.19
CA VAL A 56 8.62 -9.82 -18.28
C VAL A 56 8.15 -11.23 -18.66
N PHE A 57 7.08 -11.72 -18.06
CA PHE A 57 6.68 -13.13 -18.21
C PHE A 57 5.66 -13.37 -19.33
N TYR A 58 4.93 -12.32 -19.72
CA TYR A 58 3.84 -12.41 -20.73
C TYR A 58 3.99 -11.45 -21.90
N ASN A 59 5.16 -10.78 -22.01
CA ASN A 59 5.45 -9.81 -23.06
C ASN A 59 4.39 -8.69 -23.17
N PHE A 60 3.85 -8.27 -22.02
CA PHE A 60 2.83 -7.24 -21.95
C PHE A 60 3.46 -5.85 -22.12
N GLN A 61 3.15 -5.19 -23.26
CA GLN A 61 3.79 -3.92 -23.64
C GLN A 61 3.01 -2.67 -23.20
N GLU A 62 1.79 -2.85 -22.69
CA GLU A 62 0.90 -1.73 -22.33
C GLU A 62 1.23 -1.16 -20.93
N ILE A 63 2.41 -0.58 -20.79
CA ILE A 63 2.90 0.00 -19.53
C ILE A 63 1.95 1.08 -18.98
N ASN A 64 1.28 1.83 -19.86
CA ASN A 64 0.31 2.86 -19.47
C ASN A 64 -0.89 2.30 -18.69
N LYS A 65 -1.15 1.00 -18.76
CA LYS A 65 -2.21 0.34 -17.98
C LYS A 65 -1.98 0.46 -16.46
N ALA A 66 -0.73 0.61 -16.01
CA ALA A 66 -0.46 0.87 -14.60
C ALA A 66 -1.17 2.15 -14.11
N SER A 67 -1.09 3.23 -14.91
CA SER A 67 -1.77 4.49 -14.59
C SER A 67 -3.28 4.38 -14.68
N GLU A 68 -3.79 3.70 -15.70
CA GLU A 68 -5.22 3.51 -15.90
C GLU A 68 -5.84 2.74 -14.72
N ILE A 69 -5.25 1.61 -14.35
CA ILE A 69 -5.72 0.79 -13.23
C ILE A 69 -5.66 1.59 -11.93
N TYR A 70 -4.54 2.25 -11.66
CA TYR A 70 -4.34 3.03 -10.45
C TYR A 70 -5.38 4.15 -10.32
N ASN A 71 -5.56 4.96 -11.38
CA ASN A 71 -6.51 6.06 -11.37
C ASN A 71 -7.97 5.59 -11.24
N ASN A 72 -8.35 4.52 -11.95
CA ASN A 72 -9.70 3.95 -11.86
C ASN A 72 -10.03 3.47 -10.43
N ILE A 73 -9.05 2.92 -9.72
CA ILE A 73 -9.26 2.49 -8.34
C ILE A 73 -9.35 3.72 -7.41
N LEU A 74 -8.50 4.74 -7.60
CA LEU A 74 -8.57 5.96 -6.81
C LEU A 74 -9.91 6.70 -7.00
N ASP A 75 -10.47 6.71 -8.22
CA ASP A 75 -11.79 7.30 -8.47
C ASP A 75 -12.87 6.59 -7.65
N LYS A 76 -12.85 5.27 -7.63
CA LYS A 76 -13.77 4.47 -6.80
C LYS A 76 -13.56 4.71 -5.30
N GLU A 77 -12.32 4.86 -4.86
CA GLU A 77 -12.05 5.11 -3.45
C GLU A 77 -12.41 6.54 -3.03
N LEU A 78 -12.38 7.50 -3.95
CA LEU A 78 -12.93 8.83 -3.72
C LEU A 78 -14.44 8.76 -3.45
N GLU A 79 -15.19 7.97 -4.23
CA GLU A 79 -16.62 7.70 -3.99
C GLU A 79 -16.85 6.96 -2.67
N ASN A 80 -15.92 6.11 -2.23
CA ASN A 80 -15.95 5.39 -0.95
C ASN A 80 -15.49 6.22 0.25
N GLY A 81 -15.21 7.52 0.07
CA GLY A 81 -14.90 8.46 1.15
C GLY A 81 -13.40 8.67 1.41
N MET A 82 -12.53 8.32 0.46
CA MET A 82 -11.14 8.75 0.51
C MET A 82 -11.06 10.28 0.32
N PRO A 83 -10.36 11.03 1.19
CA PRO A 83 -10.25 12.47 1.06
C PRO A 83 -9.63 12.88 -0.29
N LYS A 84 -10.21 13.89 -0.94
CA LYS A 84 -9.77 14.36 -2.25
C LYS A 84 -8.31 14.81 -2.24
N GLU A 85 -7.86 15.44 -1.20
CA GLU A 85 -6.48 15.91 -1.04
C GLU A 85 -5.49 14.72 -1.09
N ILE A 86 -5.85 13.61 -0.45
CA ILE A 86 -5.03 12.38 -0.47
C ILE A 86 -5.04 11.76 -1.87
N VAL A 87 -6.17 11.77 -2.57
CA VAL A 87 -6.26 11.29 -3.95
C VAL A 87 -5.36 12.10 -4.88
N ASP A 88 -5.41 13.42 -4.77
CA ASP A 88 -4.63 14.33 -5.62
C ASP A 88 -3.11 14.16 -5.36
N GLU A 89 -2.70 14.10 -4.10
CA GLU A 89 -1.31 13.82 -3.71
C GLU A 89 -0.85 12.43 -4.19
N ALA A 90 -1.71 11.42 -4.07
CA ALA A 90 -1.44 10.07 -4.52
C ALA A 90 -1.21 10.00 -6.04
N ARG A 91 -1.97 10.74 -6.84
CA ARG A 91 -1.77 10.83 -8.30
C ARG A 91 -0.45 11.49 -8.66
N ILE A 92 -0.11 12.60 -7.99
CA ILE A 92 1.17 13.28 -8.19
C ILE A 92 2.34 12.36 -7.84
N SER A 93 2.27 11.70 -6.69
CA SER A 93 3.28 10.73 -6.23
C SER A 93 3.42 9.55 -7.20
N PHE A 94 2.31 9.00 -7.68
CA PHE A 94 2.31 7.90 -8.64
C PHE A 94 3.03 8.29 -9.94
N LYS A 95 2.66 9.45 -10.52
CA LYS A 95 3.28 9.94 -11.76
C LYS A 95 4.78 10.12 -11.59
N LYS A 96 5.23 10.73 -10.48
CA LYS A 96 6.65 10.91 -10.19
C LYS A 96 7.40 9.58 -10.09
N ARG A 97 6.79 8.56 -9.49
CA ARG A 97 7.39 7.23 -9.37
C ARG A 97 7.37 6.48 -10.71
N LEU A 98 6.30 6.62 -11.49
CA LEU A 98 6.14 5.98 -12.80
C LEU A 98 7.33 6.28 -13.71
N ASP A 99 7.79 7.54 -13.72
CA ASP A 99 8.92 8.00 -14.54
C ASP A 99 10.27 7.35 -14.14
N GLN A 100 10.34 6.72 -12.97
CA GLN A 100 11.55 6.11 -12.41
C GLN A 100 11.52 4.57 -12.46
N ILE A 101 10.40 3.96 -12.87
CA ILE A 101 10.24 2.51 -12.86
C ILE A 101 11.04 1.86 -13.99
N LYS A 102 11.89 0.92 -13.59
CA LYS A 102 12.54 -0.02 -14.51
C LYS A 102 11.68 -1.28 -14.63
N TRP A 103 10.84 -1.33 -15.63
CA TRP A 103 9.80 -2.35 -15.78
C TRP A 103 10.33 -3.79 -15.81
N GLU A 104 11.52 -4.00 -16.38
CA GLU A 104 12.14 -5.33 -16.46
C GLU A 104 12.72 -5.81 -15.13
N GLU A 105 12.92 -4.91 -14.17
CA GLU A 105 13.58 -5.19 -12.92
C GLU A 105 12.67 -5.04 -11.70
N TYR A 106 11.62 -4.22 -11.78
CA TYR A 106 10.83 -3.81 -10.62
C TYR A 106 10.21 -4.99 -9.87
N TYR A 107 9.70 -6.01 -10.58
CA TYR A 107 9.05 -7.18 -9.95
C TYR A 107 9.96 -7.97 -9.00
N LYS A 108 11.29 -7.90 -9.19
CA LYS A 108 12.30 -8.60 -8.38
C LYS A 108 13.08 -7.71 -7.41
N SER A 109 13.01 -6.38 -7.59
CA SER A 109 13.79 -5.38 -6.84
C SER A 109 13.01 -4.80 -5.67
N TRP A 110 12.65 -5.60 -4.65
CA TRP A 110 11.90 -5.11 -3.47
C TRP A 110 10.68 -4.24 -3.83
N PRO A 111 9.75 -4.74 -4.65
CA PRO A 111 8.70 -3.92 -5.26
C PRO A 111 7.72 -3.29 -4.25
N PHE A 112 7.75 -3.73 -2.99
CA PHE A 112 6.84 -3.26 -1.93
C PHE A 112 7.54 -2.49 -0.81
N ASN A 113 8.74 -1.97 -1.09
CA ASN A 113 9.51 -1.21 -0.12
C ASN A 113 8.77 0.06 0.32
N GLU A 114 8.18 0.79 -0.62
CA GLU A 114 7.46 2.03 -0.30
C GLU A 114 6.22 1.79 0.55
N SER A 115 5.51 0.69 0.32
CA SER A 115 4.40 0.28 1.19
C SER A 115 4.84 -0.02 2.63
N ALA A 116 5.99 -0.66 2.77
CA ALA A 116 6.55 -0.95 4.10
C ALA A 116 6.99 0.34 4.81
N LEU A 117 7.63 1.25 4.09
CA LEU A 117 8.01 2.57 4.62
C LEU A 117 6.78 3.41 4.95
N ALA A 118 5.75 3.39 4.12
CA ALA A 118 4.49 4.09 4.40
C ALA A 118 3.84 3.58 5.68
N LEU A 119 3.76 2.27 5.87
CA LEU A 119 3.24 1.69 7.11
C LEU A 119 4.04 2.18 8.33
N TYR A 120 5.36 2.17 8.22
CA TYR A 120 6.24 2.63 9.28
C TYR A 120 6.08 4.13 9.59
N ASN A 121 6.02 4.96 8.56
CA ASN A 121 5.96 6.42 8.70
C ASN A 121 4.59 6.89 9.19
N TRP A 122 3.52 6.32 8.67
CA TRP A 122 2.14 6.72 8.99
C TRP A 122 1.56 6.00 10.20
N ALA A 123 2.24 4.97 10.76
CA ALA A 123 1.74 4.35 11.97
C ALA A 123 1.67 5.39 13.11
N PRO A 124 0.50 5.56 13.76
CA PRO A 124 0.30 6.53 14.84
C PRO A 124 0.92 6.02 16.15
N VAL A 125 2.22 5.83 16.14
CA VAL A 125 3.02 5.31 17.25
C VAL A 125 4.08 6.35 17.60
N ALA A 126 4.40 6.49 18.87
CA ALA A 126 5.44 7.40 19.33
C ALA A 126 6.79 7.11 18.63
N ASN A 127 7.53 8.15 18.30
CA ASN A 127 8.76 8.03 17.51
C ASN A 127 9.81 7.14 18.17
N GLU A 128 9.87 7.13 19.50
CA GLU A 128 10.77 6.29 20.28
C GLU A 128 10.47 4.79 20.08
N LEU A 129 9.19 4.43 20.03
CA LEU A 129 8.75 3.06 19.77
C LEU A 129 8.93 2.67 18.29
N LYS A 130 8.80 3.62 17.38
CA LYS A 130 9.05 3.37 15.95
C LYS A 130 10.46 2.87 15.68
N THR A 131 11.46 3.45 16.34
CA THR A 131 12.86 3.05 16.13
C THR A 131 13.16 1.64 16.58
N LEU A 132 12.58 1.21 17.70
CA LEU A 132 12.75 -0.14 18.25
C LEU A 132 12.12 -1.20 17.35
N ASP A 133 10.95 -0.92 16.79
CA ASP A 133 10.15 -1.90 16.06
C ASP A 133 10.35 -1.85 14.53
N ARG A 134 11.22 -0.97 14.02
CA ARG A 134 11.40 -0.78 12.58
C ARG A 134 11.61 -2.08 11.82
N LYS A 135 12.55 -2.91 12.29
CA LYS A 135 12.85 -4.19 11.63
C LYS A 135 11.67 -5.15 11.65
N ILE A 136 10.92 -5.18 12.76
CA ILE A 136 9.75 -6.04 12.92
C ILE A 136 8.65 -5.63 11.94
N VAL A 137 8.37 -4.32 11.85
CA VAL A 137 7.36 -3.77 10.93
C VAL A 137 7.74 -4.07 9.48
N LEU A 138 8.96 -3.75 9.07
CA LEU A 138 9.42 -4.00 7.70
C LEU A 138 9.40 -5.49 7.34
N ASN A 139 9.90 -6.36 8.21
CA ASN A 139 9.89 -7.81 7.97
C ASN A 139 8.46 -8.38 7.93
N SER A 140 7.56 -7.90 8.76
CA SER A 140 6.16 -8.35 8.73
C SER A 140 5.46 -7.98 7.43
N MET A 141 5.83 -6.86 6.82
CA MET A 141 5.31 -6.46 5.51
C MET A 141 5.87 -7.32 4.39
N ILE A 142 7.16 -7.68 4.44
CA ILE A 142 7.77 -8.58 3.45
C ILE A 142 7.01 -9.91 3.39
N LEU A 143 6.78 -10.56 4.54
CA LEU A 143 6.02 -11.80 4.61
C LEU A 143 4.60 -11.69 4.04
N LYS A 144 3.94 -10.53 4.26
CA LYS A 144 2.61 -10.29 3.68
C LYS A 144 2.63 -10.15 2.18
N TRP A 145 3.66 -9.49 1.65
CA TRP A 145 3.81 -9.33 0.21
C TRP A 145 4.18 -10.63 -0.51
N ASP A 146 4.92 -11.51 0.13
CA ASP A 146 5.20 -12.84 -0.44
C ASP A 146 3.90 -13.64 -0.64
N ASN A 147 2.98 -13.59 0.32
CA ASN A 147 1.65 -14.19 0.14
C ASN A 147 0.87 -13.55 -1.03
N ILE A 148 0.96 -12.22 -1.22
CA ILE A 148 0.30 -11.52 -2.34
C ILE A 148 0.91 -11.94 -3.67
N LYS A 149 2.23 -12.10 -3.76
CA LYS A 149 2.91 -12.60 -4.97
C LYS A 149 2.47 -14.02 -5.32
N GLU A 150 2.34 -14.89 -4.32
CA GLU A 150 1.85 -16.25 -4.52
C GLU A 150 0.40 -16.26 -5.05
N GLU A 151 -0.49 -15.50 -4.43
CA GLU A 151 -1.89 -15.39 -4.89
C GLU A 151 -1.97 -14.79 -6.29
N PHE A 152 -1.20 -13.75 -6.57
CA PHE A 152 -1.12 -13.16 -7.92
C PHE A 152 -0.64 -14.18 -8.95
N SER A 153 0.41 -14.96 -8.64
CA SER A 153 0.92 -16.01 -9.54
C SER A 153 -0.11 -17.10 -9.82
N LYS A 154 -0.98 -17.43 -8.86
CA LYS A 154 -2.08 -18.37 -9.06
C LYS A 154 -3.15 -17.82 -10.01
N LEU A 155 -3.48 -16.52 -9.88
CA LEU A 155 -4.51 -15.88 -10.70
C LEU A 155 -4.09 -15.75 -12.19
N ILE A 156 -2.80 -15.65 -12.48
CA ILE A 156 -2.31 -15.49 -13.85
C ILE A 156 -2.15 -16.84 -14.56
N LYS A 157 -2.01 -17.94 -13.83
CA LYS A 157 -1.84 -19.27 -14.42
C LYS A 157 -3.15 -19.90 -14.93
N ILE A 158 -4.26 -19.16 -14.87
CA ILE A 158 -5.54 -19.53 -15.50
C ILE A 158 -5.54 -19.07 -16.95
#